data_eac7b62e072006d83e7f2aa24b981f48
#
_entry.id   eac7b62e072006d83e7f2aa24b981f48
#
_cell.length_a   1.000
_cell.length_b   1.000
_cell.length_c   1.000
_cell.angle_alpha   90.00
_cell.angle_beta   90.00
_cell.angle_gamma   90.00
#
_symmetry.space_group_name_H-M   'P 1'
#
loop_
_entity.id
_entity.type
_entity.pdbx_description
1 polymer ?
#
loop_
_entity_poly.entity_id
_entity_poly.type
_entity_poly.pdbx_seq_one_letter_code
_entity_poly.pdbx_strand_id
1 'polypeptide(L)'
;MGDLASSKCGECDNDLGKSVTITVDKDWKEKVEAFRSEYFPMLEVASSRTNLLNGVAGSYYGVSAVGAAIHRSKYEHGGDFPDFLLKTTLKAFRKFFGKEKFDLILYVPPTESGDLVKNFAAKLSSALGVSISHKLKKVKATKPQKVFQNSLLKSDNVAGAFDYRPASDINGKSILVIDDIFDSGATMKEIGKLLTELGATKIAPLVIAKTVGGDVTRL
;
A
#
# COMPACT_ATOMS: atom_id res chain seq x y z
N MET A 1 12.72 12.87 38.85
CA MET A 1 14.11 13.30 39.12
C MET A 1 14.53 14.13 37.93
N GLY A 2 14.69 15.44 38.14
CA GLY A 2 15.13 16.33 37.05
C GLY A 2 16.60 16.09 36.78
N ASP A 3 16.96 15.96 35.53
CA ASP A 3 18.34 15.92 35.06
C ASP A 3 19.03 17.22 35.54
N LEU A 4 20.09 17.05 36.33
CA LEU A 4 21.01 18.12 36.65
C LEU A 4 21.52 18.70 35.34
N ALA A 5 21.41 20.02 35.19
CA ALA A 5 21.85 20.74 34.02
C ALA A 5 23.26 20.27 33.62
N SER A 6 23.35 19.48 32.56
CA SER A 6 24.64 19.14 31.95
C SER A 6 25.31 20.41 31.49
N SER A 7 26.60 20.56 31.79
CA SER A 7 27.40 21.67 31.29
C SER A 7 27.30 21.74 29.76
N LYS A 8 27.06 22.94 29.23
CA LYS A 8 27.01 23.18 27.79
C LYS A 8 28.25 22.58 27.11
N CYS A 9 28.05 21.76 26.10
CA CYS A 9 29.15 21.15 25.36
C CYS A 9 29.86 22.17 24.42
N GLY A 10 29.19 23.28 24.10
CA GLY A 10 29.69 24.32 23.24
C GLY A 10 29.70 24.00 21.73
N GLU A 11 29.31 22.77 21.34
CA GLU A 11 29.39 22.27 19.98
C GLU A 11 28.04 21.93 19.36
N CYS A 12 26.99 21.77 20.17
CA CYS A 12 25.67 21.45 19.65
C CYS A 12 24.81 22.69 19.41
N ASP A 13 23.88 22.60 18.48
CA ASP A 13 22.97 23.69 18.08
C ASP A 13 22.21 24.30 19.27
N ASN A 14 21.83 23.48 20.25
CA ASN A 14 21.15 23.91 21.47
C ASN A 14 22.02 24.81 22.33
N ASP A 15 23.31 24.53 22.42
CA ASP A 15 24.26 25.31 23.21
C ASP A 15 24.69 26.62 22.53
N LEU A 16 24.76 26.59 21.21
CA LEU A 16 25.14 27.75 20.39
C LEU A 16 23.97 28.72 20.17
N GLY A 17 22.77 28.39 20.61
CA GLY A 17 21.56 29.19 20.38
C GLY A 17 21.21 29.38 18.90
N LYS A 18 21.80 28.57 18.03
CA LYS A 18 21.54 28.58 16.60
C LYS A 18 20.41 27.60 16.32
N SER A 19 19.19 28.09 16.23
CA SER A 19 18.09 27.33 15.65
C SER A 19 18.38 27.11 14.16
N VAL A 20 18.67 25.90 13.75
CA VAL A 20 18.64 25.52 12.32
C VAL A 20 17.18 25.49 11.91
N THR A 21 16.60 26.63 11.67
CA THR A 21 15.27 26.73 11.11
C THR A 21 15.39 26.47 9.63
N ILE A 22 15.11 25.23 9.22
CA ILE A 22 14.94 24.93 7.80
C ILE A 22 13.65 25.61 7.37
N THR A 23 13.76 26.71 6.65
CA THR A 23 12.61 27.36 6.05
C THR A 23 12.12 26.48 4.91
N VAL A 24 10.99 25.81 5.14
CA VAL A 24 10.33 24.98 4.13
C VAL A 24 9.56 25.91 3.20
N ASP A 25 10.28 26.51 2.24
CA ASP A 25 9.70 27.38 1.22
C ASP A 25 8.95 26.59 0.12
N LYS A 26 8.36 27.32 -0.82
CA LYS A 26 7.60 26.73 -1.92
C LYS A 26 8.51 25.90 -2.84
N ASP A 27 9.69 26.38 -3.15
CA ASP A 27 10.66 25.72 -4.02
C ASP A 27 11.13 24.38 -3.44
N TRP A 28 11.43 24.33 -2.13
CA TRP A 28 11.76 23.10 -1.44
C TRP A 28 10.60 22.08 -1.47
N LYS A 29 9.37 22.56 -1.23
CA LYS A 29 8.18 21.71 -1.32
C LYS A 29 7.99 21.12 -2.71
N GLU A 30 8.16 21.95 -3.75
CA GLU A 30 8.05 21.51 -5.14
C GLU A 30 9.13 20.47 -5.50
N LYS A 31 10.37 20.66 -5.07
CA LYS A 31 11.47 19.70 -5.27
C LYS A 31 11.20 18.36 -4.56
N VAL A 32 10.72 18.39 -3.31
CA VAL A 32 10.37 17.17 -2.57
C VAL A 32 9.19 16.44 -3.22
N GLU A 33 8.17 17.17 -3.68
CA GLU A 33 7.02 16.57 -4.38
C GLU A 33 7.44 15.98 -5.73
N ALA A 34 8.30 16.64 -6.50
CA ALA A 34 8.85 16.12 -7.74
C ALA A 34 9.62 14.83 -7.49
N PHE A 35 10.55 14.82 -6.53
CA PHE A 35 11.31 13.64 -6.13
C PHE A 35 10.39 12.48 -5.72
N ARG A 36 9.41 12.72 -4.84
CA ARG A 36 8.45 11.70 -4.39
C ARG A 36 7.60 11.14 -5.52
N SER A 37 7.22 11.94 -6.49
CA SER A 37 6.43 11.51 -7.64
C SER A 37 7.24 10.74 -8.69
N GLU A 38 8.56 10.86 -8.68
CA GLU A 38 9.45 10.13 -9.57
C GLU A 38 9.72 8.69 -9.11
N TYR A 39 9.70 8.44 -7.80
CA TYR A 39 10.13 7.18 -7.18
C TYR A 39 9.01 6.42 -6.45
N PHE A 40 7.84 6.29 -7.06
CA PHE A 40 6.80 5.40 -6.52
C PHE A 40 7.27 3.94 -6.52
N PRO A 41 7.13 3.20 -5.39
CA PRO A 41 7.57 1.81 -5.32
C PRO A 41 6.82 0.90 -6.29
N MET A 42 7.56 0.19 -7.12
CA MET A 42 7.01 -0.84 -8.01
C MET A 42 6.73 -2.13 -7.26
N LEU A 43 5.61 -2.79 -7.61
CA LEU A 43 5.23 -4.11 -7.11
C LEU A 43 5.51 -5.15 -8.19
N GLU A 44 6.59 -5.88 -8.03
CA GLU A 44 7.04 -6.90 -8.98
C GLU A 44 6.31 -8.22 -8.74
N VAL A 45 5.15 -8.38 -9.37
CA VAL A 45 4.28 -9.56 -9.20
C VAL A 45 3.84 -10.18 -10.52
N ALA A 46 4.11 -9.52 -11.66
CA ALA A 46 3.73 -10.02 -12.97
C ALA A 46 4.29 -11.42 -13.23
N SER A 47 3.52 -12.25 -13.91
CA SER A 47 3.89 -13.60 -14.27
C SER A 47 3.33 -13.94 -15.65
N SER A 48 4.09 -14.65 -16.47
CA SER A 48 3.63 -15.14 -17.78
C SER A 48 2.48 -16.15 -17.70
N ARG A 49 2.17 -16.65 -16.51
CA ARG A 49 1.10 -17.63 -16.28
C ARG A 49 -0.24 -16.99 -15.88
N THR A 50 -0.27 -15.68 -15.69
CA THR A 50 -1.46 -14.95 -15.24
C THR A 50 -1.57 -13.60 -15.95
N ASN A 51 -2.76 -13.01 -15.93
CA ASN A 51 -3.01 -11.66 -16.46
C ASN A 51 -2.69 -10.56 -15.41
N LEU A 52 -1.90 -10.93 -14.39
CA LEU A 52 -1.43 -10.04 -13.33
C LEU A 52 -0.27 -9.20 -13.84
N LEU A 53 -0.43 -7.89 -13.81
CA LEU A 53 0.61 -6.92 -14.13
C LEU A 53 1.44 -6.58 -12.89
N ASN A 54 2.60 -5.97 -13.11
CA ASN A 54 3.26 -5.24 -12.03
C ASN A 54 2.39 -4.10 -11.56
N GLY A 55 2.43 -3.85 -10.26
CA GLY A 55 1.63 -2.80 -9.62
C GLY A 55 2.49 -1.65 -9.13
N VAL A 56 1.85 -0.74 -8.39
CA VAL A 56 2.50 0.41 -7.78
C VAL A 56 1.98 0.67 -6.38
N ALA A 57 2.86 1.18 -5.51
CA ALA A 57 2.50 1.68 -4.19
C ALA A 57 2.58 3.21 -4.15
N GLY A 58 1.74 3.84 -3.34
CA GLY A 58 1.80 5.28 -3.09
C GLY A 58 3.07 5.70 -2.34
N SER A 59 3.65 4.81 -1.52
CA SER A 59 4.86 5.11 -0.74
C SER A 59 5.52 3.84 -0.23
N TYR A 60 6.62 4.01 0.52
CA TYR A 60 7.20 2.94 1.33
C TYR A 60 6.56 2.87 2.72
N TYR A 61 6.40 1.62 3.22
CA TYR A 61 6.04 1.33 4.61
C TYR A 61 7.32 1.22 5.45
N GLY A 62 7.26 1.64 6.71
CA GLY A 62 8.40 1.58 7.63
C GLY A 62 8.45 2.82 8.51
N VAL A 63 9.65 3.30 8.84
CA VAL A 63 9.86 4.53 9.62
C VAL A 63 9.57 5.75 8.74
N SER A 64 8.30 6.00 8.47
CA SER A 64 7.82 7.08 7.61
C SER A 64 6.49 7.62 8.10
N ALA A 65 6.13 8.84 7.67
CA ALA A 65 4.81 9.41 7.96
C ALA A 65 3.66 8.53 7.43
N VAL A 66 3.87 7.85 6.30
CA VAL A 66 2.91 6.89 5.74
C VAL A 66 2.79 5.65 6.62
N GLY A 67 3.92 5.05 7.02
CA GLY A 67 3.92 3.89 7.92
C GLY A 67 3.26 4.19 9.26
N ALA A 68 3.60 5.33 9.87
CA ALA A 68 2.98 5.79 11.11
C ALA A 68 1.47 6.03 10.97
N ALA A 69 1.02 6.61 9.85
CA ALA A 69 -0.41 6.84 9.60
C ALA A 69 -1.19 5.53 9.45
N ILE A 70 -0.65 4.57 8.66
CA ILE A 70 -1.27 3.25 8.51
C ILE A 70 -1.33 2.53 9.86
N HIS A 71 -0.25 2.56 10.64
CA HIS A 71 -0.19 1.92 11.95
C HIS A 71 -1.25 2.48 12.90
N ARG A 72 -1.34 3.81 13.02
CA ARG A 72 -2.35 4.47 13.86
C ARG A 72 -3.77 4.09 13.47
N SER A 73 -4.10 4.13 12.17
CA SER A 73 -5.43 3.76 11.72
C SER A 73 -5.77 2.30 12.00
N LYS A 74 -4.78 1.38 11.90
CA LYS A 74 -5.01 -0.05 12.10
C LYS A 74 -5.08 -0.47 13.56
N TYR A 75 -4.29 0.15 14.42
CA TYR A 75 -3.99 -0.41 15.75
C TYR A 75 -4.25 0.53 16.93
N GLU A 76 -4.36 1.84 16.71
CA GLU A 76 -4.45 2.78 17.83
C GLU A 76 -5.82 3.46 17.93
N HIS A 77 -6.31 4.05 16.85
CA HIS A 77 -7.50 4.90 16.90
C HIS A 77 -8.70 4.34 16.14
N GLY A 78 -8.48 3.34 15.29
CA GLY A 78 -9.48 2.91 14.32
C GLY A 78 -9.83 4.04 13.33
N GLY A 79 -10.92 3.84 12.59
CA GLY A 79 -11.41 4.85 11.65
C GLY A 79 -10.79 4.72 10.27
N ASP A 80 -10.92 5.78 9.45
CA ASP A 80 -10.47 5.77 8.07
C ASP A 80 -8.97 6.11 7.94
N PHE A 81 -8.38 5.69 6.84
CA PHE A 81 -7.07 6.17 6.45
C PHE A 81 -7.09 7.67 6.15
N PRO A 82 -6.10 8.46 6.61
CA PRO A 82 -6.01 9.89 6.34
C PRO A 82 -5.99 10.23 4.84
N ASP A 83 -6.60 11.35 4.46
CA ASP A 83 -6.77 11.76 3.05
C ASP A 83 -5.46 11.93 2.28
N PHE A 84 -4.35 12.25 2.94
CA PHE A 84 -3.07 12.36 2.24
C PHE A 84 -2.60 11.01 1.67
N LEU A 85 -2.97 9.87 2.28
CA LEU A 85 -2.69 8.54 1.75
C LEU A 85 -3.46 8.30 0.44
N LEU A 86 -4.72 8.71 0.40
CA LEU A 86 -5.52 8.67 -0.83
C LEU A 86 -4.89 9.53 -1.93
N LYS A 87 -4.52 10.77 -1.61
CA LYS A 87 -3.88 11.70 -2.57
C LYS A 87 -2.58 11.12 -3.13
N THR A 88 -1.75 10.54 -2.28
CA THR A 88 -0.47 9.94 -2.70
C THR A 88 -0.69 8.71 -3.57
N THR A 89 -1.62 7.82 -3.20
CA THR A 89 -1.97 6.64 -3.99
C THR A 89 -2.57 7.01 -5.36
N LEU A 90 -3.41 8.06 -5.42
CA LEU A 90 -3.92 8.58 -6.69
C LEU A 90 -2.82 9.16 -7.59
N LYS A 91 -1.80 9.83 -7.01
CA LYS A 91 -0.63 10.29 -7.79
C LYS A 91 0.12 9.10 -8.40
N ALA A 92 0.38 8.05 -7.61
CA ALA A 92 1.00 6.82 -8.08
C ALA A 92 0.18 6.16 -9.20
N PHE A 93 -1.13 6.01 -9.01
CA PHE A 93 -2.04 5.49 -10.03
C PHE A 93 -1.95 6.27 -11.33
N ARG A 94 -2.07 7.60 -11.28
CA ARG A 94 -2.02 8.46 -12.48
C ARG A 94 -0.68 8.37 -13.21
N LYS A 95 0.42 8.24 -12.48
CA LYS A 95 1.76 8.09 -13.05
C LYS A 95 1.92 6.78 -13.81
N PHE A 96 1.46 5.67 -13.22
CA PHE A 96 1.70 4.32 -13.75
C PHE A 96 0.56 3.80 -14.62
N PHE A 97 -0.68 4.11 -14.27
CA PHE A 97 -1.88 3.57 -14.91
C PHE A 97 -2.78 4.65 -15.53
N GLY A 98 -2.34 5.90 -15.58
CA GLY A 98 -3.18 7.01 -16.04
C GLY A 98 -3.71 6.88 -17.47
N LYS A 99 -3.08 6.04 -18.30
CA LYS A 99 -3.52 5.70 -19.67
C LYS A 99 -4.37 4.42 -19.73
N GLU A 100 -4.43 3.68 -18.62
CA GLU A 100 -5.13 2.41 -18.54
C GLU A 100 -6.59 2.62 -18.13
N LYS A 101 -7.46 1.82 -18.72
CA LYS A 101 -8.87 1.76 -18.29
C LYS A 101 -9.09 0.52 -17.45
N PHE A 102 -9.83 0.69 -16.37
CA PHE A 102 -10.26 -0.38 -15.48
C PHE A 102 -11.78 -0.39 -15.40
N ASP A 103 -12.36 -1.59 -15.42
CA ASP A 103 -13.81 -1.79 -15.35
C ASP A 103 -14.28 -1.97 -13.91
N LEU A 104 -13.41 -2.48 -13.03
CA LEU A 104 -13.79 -2.89 -11.69
C LEU A 104 -12.64 -2.69 -10.70
N ILE A 105 -12.98 -2.19 -9.53
CA ILE A 105 -12.11 -2.19 -8.35
C ILE A 105 -12.51 -3.34 -7.43
N LEU A 106 -11.53 -4.13 -7.02
CA LEU A 106 -11.62 -5.06 -5.91
C LEU A 106 -10.68 -4.60 -4.80
N TYR A 107 -10.93 -5.03 -3.58
CA TYR A 107 -10.00 -4.83 -2.47
C TYR A 107 -9.74 -6.15 -1.76
N VAL A 108 -8.54 -6.27 -1.19
CA VAL A 108 -8.17 -7.45 -0.41
C VAL A 108 -9.01 -7.49 0.86
N PRO A 109 -9.76 -8.57 1.10
CA PRO A 109 -10.55 -8.71 2.32
C PRO A 109 -9.64 -8.72 3.55
N PRO A 110 -9.96 -7.93 4.60
CA PRO A 110 -9.12 -7.83 5.78
C PRO A 110 -9.08 -9.13 6.57
N THR A 111 -7.98 -9.35 7.30
CA THR A 111 -7.89 -10.41 8.32
C THR A 111 -8.35 -9.91 9.68
N GLU A 112 -7.95 -8.71 10.09
CA GLU A 112 -8.18 -8.15 11.42
C GLU A 112 -8.47 -6.63 11.41
N SER A 113 -8.19 -5.94 10.30
CA SER A 113 -8.21 -4.45 10.23
C SER A 113 -9.58 -3.84 9.94
N GLY A 114 -10.68 -4.58 10.11
CA GLY A 114 -12.03 -4.07 9.85
C GLY A 114 -12.21 -3.56 8.41
N ASP A 115 -12.97 -2.48 8.23
CA ASP A 115 -13.36 -1.95 6.92
C ASP A 115 -12.35 -0.92 6.32
N LEU A 116 -11.16 -0.76 6.89
CA LEU A 116 -10.20 0.28 6.45
C LEU A 116 -9.88 0.21 4.95
N VAL A 117 -9.49 -0.96 4.45
CA VAL A 117 -9.16 -1.15 3.02
C VAL A 117 -10.39 -1.01 2.14
N LYS A 118 -11.54 -1.49 2.59
CA LYS A 118 -12.85 -1.33 1.92
C LYS A 118 -13.21 0.15 1.76
N ASN A 119 -13.14 0.93 2.85
CA ASN A 119 -13.45 2.36 2.84
C ASN A 119 -12.47 3.13 1.94
N PHE A 120 -11.19 2.78 1.99
CA PHE A 120 -10.18 3.36 1.12
C PHE A 120 -10.43 3.05 -0.35
N ALA A 121 -10.75 1.80 -0.68
CA ALA A 121 -11.11 1.39 -2.05
C ALA A 121 -12.38 2.10 -2.55
N ALA A 122 -13.37 2.35 -1.68
CA ALA A 122 -14.56 3.12 -2.04
C ALA A 122 -14.21 4.60 -2.35
N LYS A 123 -13.31 5.23 -1.59
CA LYS A 123 -12.81 6.58 -1.88
C LYS A 123 -12.05 6.62 -3.21
N LEU A 124 -11.22 5.60 -3.51
CA LEU A 124 -10.54 5.45 -4.81
C LEU A 124 -11.54 5.25 -5.95
N SER A 125 -12.55 4.40 -5.78
CA SER A 125 -13.62 4.16 -6.75
C SER A 125 -14.31 5.48 -7.14
N SER A 126 -14.70 6.27 -6.15
CA SER A 126 -15.32 7.59 -6.38
C SER A 126 -14.38 8.55 -7.10
N ALA A 127 -13.08 8.59 -6.73
CA ALA A 127 -12.10 9.51 -7.32
C ALA A 127 -11.69 9.12 -8.76
N LEU A 128 -11.78 7.85 -9.12
CA LEU A 128 -11.41 7.31 -10.43
C LEU A 128 -12.63 7.11 -11.36
N GLY A 129 -13.86 7.15 -10.84
CA GLY A 129 -15.08 6.85 -11.58
C GLY A 129 -15.17 5.38 -12.00
N VAL A 130 -14.56 4.46 -11.25
CA VAL A 130 -14.53 3.02 -11.53
C VAL A 130 -15.40 2.29 -10.52
N SER A 131 -16.26 1.39 -10.97
CA SER A 131 -17.15 0.61 -10.11
C SER A 131 -16.36 -0.25 -9.12
N ILE A 132 -16.90 -0.43 -7.90
CA ILE A 132 -16.31 -1.29 -6.88
C ILE A 132 -17.17 -2.54 -6.63
N SER A 133 -16.54 -3.69 -6.41
CA SER A 133 -17.24 -4.90 -5.97
C SER A 133 -16.75 -5.36 -4.60
N HIS A 134 -17.68 -5.81 -3.79
CA HIS A 134 -17.45 -6.34 -2.43
C HIS A 134 -17.53 -7.88 -2.38
N LYS A 135 -17.45 -8.54 -3.55
CA LYS A 135 -17.68 -9.98 -3.68
C LYS A 135 -16.41 -10.84 -3.53
N LEU A 136 -15.23 -10.24 -3.57
CA LEU A 136 -14.00 -10.96 -3.23
C LEU A 136 -14.03 -11.32 -1.74
N LYS A 137 -13.93 -12.58 -1.43
CA LYS A 137 -14.01 -13.10 -0.06
C LYS A 137 -12.79 -13.91 0.30
N LYS A 138 -12.45 -13.89 1.58
CA LYS A 138 -11.48 -14.79 2.16
C LYS A 138 -12.22 -16.01 2.69
N VAL A 139 -11.94 -17.18 2.11
CA VAL A 139 -12.62 -18.45 2.42
C VAL A 139 -11.79 -19.41 3.26
N LYS A 140 -10.52 -19.08 3.49
CA LYS A 140 -9.60 -19.84 4.34
C LYS A 140 -8.97 -18.90 5.37
N ALA A 141 -8.91 -19.33 6.62
CA ALA A 141 -8.18 -18.61 7.65
C ALA A 141 -6.69 -18.56 7.28
N THR A 142 -6.12 -17.36 7.27
CA THR A 142 -4.70 -17.15 7.05
C THR A 142 -4.09 -16.45 8.25
N LYS A 143 -2.84 -16.78 8.58
CA LYS A 143 -2.10 -16.05 9.61
C LYS A 143 -1.56 -14.73 9.04
N PRO A 144 -1.38 -13.68 9.87
CA PRO A 144 -0.72 -12.46 9.43
C PRO A 144 0.63 -12.76 8.78
N GLN A 145 0.89 -12.23 7.58
CA GLN A 145 2.10 -12.56 6.81
C GLN A 145 3.41 -12.19 7.52
N LYS A 146 3.37 -11.20 8.43
CA LYS A 146 4.50 -10.82 9.29
C LYS A 146 5.04 -11.94 10.18
N VAL A 147 4.25 -13.00 10.42
CA VAL A 147 4.67 -14.16 11.23
C VAL A 147 5.61 -15.08 10.46
N PHE A 148 5.65 -14.99 9.13
CA PHE A 148 6.45 -15.87 8.28
C PHE A 148 7.73 -15.18 7.82
N GLN A 149 8.88 -15.84 8.01
CA GLN A 149 10.18 -15.28 7.67
C GLN A 149 10.57 -15.50 6.21
N ASN A 150 10.00 -16.50 5.52
CA ASN A 150 10.33 -16.79 4.12
C ASN A 150 9.13 -16.69 3.17
N SER A 151 9.41 -16.46 1.88
CA SER A 151 8.40 -16.24 0.84
C SER A 151 7.58 -17.50 0.51
N LEU A 152 8.14 -18.71 0.65
CA LEU A 152 7.41 -19.96 0.40
C LEU A 152 6.29 -20.15 1.43
N LEU A 153 6.60 -19.99 2.72
CA LEU A 153 5.60 -20.11 3.78
C LEU A 153 4.50 -19.02 3.64
N LYS A 154 4.85 -17.83 3.15
CA LYS A 154 3.85 -16.78 2.85
C LYS A 154 2.93 -17.18 1.70
N SER A 155 3.45 -17.84 0.65
CA SER A 155 2.65 -18.33 -0.47
C SER A 155 1.72 -19.46 -0.05
N ASP A 156 2.19 -20.45 0.70
CA ASP A 156 1.41 -21.57 1.19
C ASP A 156 0.26 -21.12 2.13
N ASN A 157 0.52 -20.08 2.92
CA ASN A 157 -0.46 -19.49 3.82
C ASN A 157 -1.69 -18.92 3.09
N VAL A 158 -1.52 -18.38 1.89
CA VAL A 158 -2.60 -17.74 1.11
C VAL A 158 -3.14 -18.60 -0.02
N ALA A 159 -2.53 -19.76 -0.33
CA ALA A 159 -2.98 -20.64 -1.39
C ALA A 159 -4.43 -21.12 -1.18
N GLY A 160 -5.30 -20.85 -2.17
CA GLY A 160 -6.74 -21.14 -2.11
C GLY A 160 -7.51 -20.34 -1.06
N ALA A 161 -6.96 -19.21 -0.60
CA ALA A 161 -7.59 -18.44 0.48
C ALA A 161 -8.68 -17.47 0.00
N PHE A 162 -8.84 -17.29 -1.30
CA PHE A 162 -9.79 -16.33 -1.86
C PHE A 162 -10.80 -16.99 -2.79
N ASP A 163 -12.01 -16.43 -2.82
CA ASP A 163 -13.09 -16.81 -3.74
C ASP A 163 -13.83 -15.56 -4.24
N TYR A 164 -14.37 -15.64 -5.44
CA TYR A 164 -15.21 -14.60 -6.03
C TYR A 164 -16.35 -15.22 -6.84
N ARG A 165 -17.58 -14.78 -6.60
CA ARG A 165 -18.76 -15.28 -7.34
C ARG A 165 -19.75 -14.15 -7.61
N PRO A 166 -20.46 -14.16 -8.75
CA PRO A 166 -20.30 -15.12 -9.87
C PRO A 166 -19.10 -14.75 -10.77
N ALA A 167 -18.55 -15.73 -11.47
CA ALA A 167 -17.44 -15.54 -12.41
C ALA A 167 -17.78 -14.57 -13.55
N SER A 168 -19.05 -14.48 -13.95
CA SER A 168 -19.53 -13.57 -15.00
C SER A 168 -19.22 -12.10 -14.74
N ASP A 169 -19.08 -11.70 -13.48
CA ASP A 169 -18.74 -10.30 -13.12
C ASP A 169 -17.26 -9.96 -13.42
N ILE A 170 -16.42 -10.99 -13.58
CA ILE A 170 -14.97 -10.89 -13.77
C ILE A 170 -14.56 -11.14 -15.21
N ASN A 171 -15.28 -12.02 -15.88
CA ASN A 171 -14.93 -12.44 -17.24
C ASN A 171 -14.86 -11.23 -18.22
N GLY A 172 -13.75 -11.12 -18.93
CA GLY A 172 -13.48 -10.04 -19.88
C GLY A 172 -13.11 -8.69 -19.24
N LYS A 173 -13.04 -8.56 -17.92
CA LYS A 173 -12.82 -7.29 -17.20
C LYS A 173 -11.35 -6.98 -16.97
N SER A 174 -11.04 -5.67 -16.97
CA SER A 174 -9.79 -5.10 -16.46
C SER A 174 -10.00 -4.67 -15.00
N ILE A 175 -9.20 -5.22 -14.09
CA ILE A 175 -9.44 -5.13 -12.65
C ILE A 175 -8.29 -4.42 -11.93
N LEU A 176 -8.62 -3.46 -11.08
CA LEU A 176 -7.69 -2.84 -10.15
C LEU A 176 -7.88 -3.46 -8.76
N VAL A 177 -6.83 -4.05 -8.20
CA VAL A 177 -6.85 -4.70 -6.87
C VAL A 177 -6.18 -3.81 -5.84
N ILE A 178 -6.93 -3.42 -4.80
CA ILE A 178 -6.49 -2.48 -3.76
C ILE A 178 -6.10 -3.23 -2.49
N ASP A 179 -4.96 -2.85 -1.89
CA ASP A 179 -4.56 -3.29 -0.55
C ASP A 179 -3.91 -2.13 0.21
N ASP A 180 -3.67 -2.30 1.51
CA ASP A 180 -2.98 -1.29 2.30
C ASP A 180 -1.44 -1.45 2.25
N ILE A 181 -0.94 -2.65 2.49
CA ILE A 181 0.50 -2.92 2.56
C ILE A 181 0.88 -4.10 1.67
N PHE A 182 1.79 -3.85 0.76
CA PHE A 182 2.44 -4.90 -0.01
C PHE A 182 3.72 -5.35 0.67
N ASP A 183 3.82 -6.65 0.95
CA ASP A 183 5.02 -7.26 1.52
C ASP A 183 5.72 -8.18 0.49
N SER A 184 5.41 -9.47 0.48
CA SER A 184 6.01 -10.45 -0.43
C SER A 184 5.31 -10.59 -1.78
N GLY A 185 4.12 -10.01 -1.91
CA GLY A 185 3.26 -10.16 -3.07
C GLY A 185 2.47 -11.46 -3.13
N ALA A 186 2.60 -12.36 -2.13
CA ALA A 186 1.89 -13.64 -2.11
C ALA A 186 0.37 -13.47 -2.25
N THR A 187 -0.23 -12.54 -1.50
CA THR A 187 -1.66 -12.21 -1.59
C THR A 187 -2.07 -11.78 -3.00
N MET A 188 -1.29 -10.86 -3.61
CA MET A 188 -1.59 -10.36 -4.96
C MET A 188 -1.45 -11.43 -6.03
N LYS A 189 -0.44 -12.32 -5.91
CA LYS A 189 -0.25 -13.45 -6.82
C LYS A 189 -1.41 -14.44 -6.73
N GLU A 190 -1.88 -14.75 -5.53
CA GLU A 190 -3.01 -15.67 -5.35
C GLU A 190 -4.32 -15.08 -5.89
N ILE A 191 -4.62 -13.82 -5.59
CA ILE A 191 -5.78 -13.13 -6.16
C ILE A 191 -5.65 -13.01 -7.68
N GLY A 192 -4.46 -12.70 -8.19
CA GLY A 192 -4.18 -12.63 -9.62
C GLY A 192 -4.43 -13.95 -10.33
N LYS A 193 -4.04 -15.08 -9.72
CA LYS A 193 -4.34 -16.43 -10.21
C LYS A 193 -5.84 -16.66 -10.27
N LEU A 194 -6.56 -16.46 -9.16
CA LEU A 194 -8.02 -16.62 -9.10
C LEU A 194 -8.73 -15.79 -10.18
N LEU A 195 -8.43 -14.50 -10.28
CA LEU A 195 -9.09 -13.62 -11.22
C LEU A 195 -8.76 -13.96 -12.69
N THR A 196 -7.54 -14.44 -12.97
CA THR A 196 -7.17 -14.96 -14.30
C THR A 196 -7.99 -16.19 -14.66
N GLU A 197 -8.15 -17.15 -13.74
CA GLU A 197 -8.98 -18.33 -13.91
C GLU A 197 -10.46 -17.99 -14.12
N LEU A 198 -10.94 -16.89 -13.55
CA LEU A 198 -12.30 -16.36 -13.76
C LEU A 198 -12.43 -15.51 -15.05
N GLY A 199 -11.38 -15.40 -15.86
CA GLY A 199 -11.40 -14.74 -17.17
C GLY A 199 -11.12 -13.22 -17.14
N ALA A 200 -10.54 -12.66 -16.09
CA ALA A 200 -10.08 -11.28 -16.11
C ALA A 200 -9.00 -11.09 -17.20
N THR A 201 -9.10 -10.03 -17.98
CA THR A 201 -8.16 -9.74 -19.08
C THR A 201 -6.93 -8.97 -18.62
N LYS A 202 -7.04 -8.24 -17.52
CA LYS A 202 -5.99 -7.44 -16.92
C LYS A 202 -6.22 -7.31 -15.42
N ILE A 203 -5.17 -7.45 -14.63
CA ILE A 203 -5.23 -7.32 -13.17
C ILE A 203 -4.05 -6.47 -12.74
N ALA A 204 -4.30 -5.32 -12.12
CA ALA A 204 -3.26 -4.40 -11.68
C ALA A 204 -3.35 -4.15 -10.16
N PRO A 205 -2.30 -4.42 -9.39
CA PRO A 205 -2.24 -4.07 -7.98
C PRO A 205 -1.96 -2.59 -7.75
N LEU A 206 -2.71 -1.97 -6.83
CA LEU A 206 -2.47 -0.63 -6.33
C LEU A 206 -2.57 -0.64 -4.81
N VAL A 207 -1.50 -0.26 -4.11
CA VAL A 207 -1.46 -0.29 -2.65
C VAL A 207 -1.06 1.06 -2.06
N ILE A 208 -1.36 1.27 -0.77
CA ILE A 208 -0.96 2.49 -0.07
C ILE A 208 0.56 2.48 0.13
N ALA A 209 1.13 1.36 0.58
CA ALA A 209 2.56 1.28 0.85
C ALA A 209 3.16 -0.10 0.55
N LYS A 210 4.45 -0.11 0.20
CA LYS A 210 5.28 -1.32 0.05
C LYS A 210 6.27 -1.41 1.20
N THR A 211 6.41 -2.60 1.81
CA THR A 211 7.48 -2.82 2.81
C THR A 211 8.85 -2.71 2.14
N VAL A 212 9.80 -2.15 2.87
CA VAL A 212 11.21 -2.20 2.47
C VAL A 212 11.73 -3.57 2.88
N GLY A 213 12.02 -4.44 1.92
CA GLY A 213 12.61 -5.75 2.17
C GLY A 213 14.09 -5.62 2.48
N GLY A 214 14.55 -6.34 3.52
CA GLY A 214 15.96 -6.36 3.91
C GLY A 214 16.31 -5.36 5.02
N ASP A 215 17.43 -5.61 5.70
CA ASP A 215 17.98 -4.94 6.88
C ASP A 215 18.12 -3.39 6.82
N VAL A 216 17.02 -2.66 6.69
CA VAL A 216 17.02 -1.18 6.85
C VAL A 216 16.83 -0.78 8.32
N THR A 217 17.03 -1.68 9.25
CA THR A 217 17.07 -1.38 10.70
C THR A 217 18.46 -0.94 11.17
N ARG A 218 19.39 -0.64 10.26
CA ARG A 218 20.71 -0.11 10.59
C ARG A 218 20.97 1.19 9.81
N LEU A 219 20.33 2.26 10.20
CA LEU A 219 20.82 3.62 10.06
C LEU A 219 20.53 4.35 11.36
#